data_9039a1512431719e3e18e27629e85c57
#
_entry.id   9039a1512431719e3e18e27629e85c57
#
_cell.length_a   1.000
_cell.length_b   1.000
_cell.length_c   1.000
_cell.angle_alpha   90.00
_cell.angle_beta   90.00
_cell.angle_gamma   90.00
#
_symmetry.space_group_name_H-M   'P 1'
#
loop_
_entity.id
_entity.type
_entity.pdbx_description
1 polymer ?
#
loop_
_entity_poly.entity_id
_entity_poly.type
_entity_poly.pdbx_seq_one_letter_code
_entity_poly.pdbx_strand_id
1 'polypeptide(L)'
;MARSQPYTVACDGGLVTSSNSIDLLKTPGVASRLQNFEVSIEGGYRRINGYTKYKVGEVTPTQPAGSTATILGVFPYADGVVACVSDDIYFSNDGATWLQINRSLVSNSGDDYTTFTGRSVLNRTGQGQCSFALFEGATFEYGELLIADGANKVYSFRMEGTGNLNTRTFFSKEITVDGTNGVKHITIHDHHLIAAGVENNLSTVYYSVYNDPNNFTGTGAGSVTISDQVVGIKGFREDLIVFAENSIHKLININDSSNIRIDPITENVGCLSGYSIQEIGGDLVFLAPDGIRTVAG
;
A
#
# COMPACT_ATOMS: atom_id res chain seq x y z
N MET A 1 52.19 11.33 36.86
CA MET A 1 51.14 11.72 35.89
C MET A 1 50.25 10.52 35.70
N ALA A 2 48.98 10.61 36.10
CA ALA A 2 48.01 9.56 35.85
C ALA A 2 47.66 9.54 34.37
N ARG A 3 47.91 8.45 33.66
CA ARG A 3 47.46 8.26 32.28
C ARG A 3 45.94 8.10 32.29
N SER A 4 45.22 9.05 31.69
CA SER A 4 43.80 8.86 31.43
C SER A 4 43.63 7.71 30.44
N GLN A 5 42.97 6.65 30.84
CA GLN A 5 42.58 5.61 29.89
C GLN A 5 41.33 6.09 29.13
N PRO A 6 41.32 6.02 27.80
CA PRO A 6 40.14 6.32 27.04
C PRO A 6 39.06 5.28 27.35
N TYR A 7 37.88 5.75 27.74
CA TYR A 7 36.70 4.91 27.91
C TYR A 7 35.86 4.96 26.65
N THR A 8 35.65 3.83 26.02
CA THR A 8 34.84 3.71 24.81
C THR A 8 33.43 3.20 25.18
N VAL A 9 32.41 3.92 24.82
CA VAL A 9 31.01 3.49 24.93
C VAL A 9 30.54 3.07 23.54
N ALA A 10 30.20 1.80 23.38
CA ALA A 10 29.51 1.35 22.17
C ALA A 10 28.06 1.87 22.19
N CYS A 11 27.66 2.62 21.17
CA CYS A 11 26.32 3.19 21.08
C CYS A 11 25.43 2.25 20.27
N ASP A 12 25.15 1.07 20.80
CA ASP A 12 24.41 -0.02 20.14
C ASP A 12 23.16 -0.50 20.91
N GLY A 13 22.91 0.09 22.08
CA GLY A 13 21.82 -0.33 22.97
C GLY A 13 20.41 0.10 22.59
N GLY A 14 20.24 0.86 21.49
CA GLY A 14 18.93 1.31 21.02
C GLY A 14 18.32 2.45 21.84
N LEU A 15 17.05 2.77 21.57
CA LEU A 15 16.29 3.81 22.26
C LEU A 15 15.42 3.19 23.36
N VAL A 16 15.61 3.60 24.59
CA VAL A 16 14.79 3.20 25.75
C VAL A 16 14.18 4.43 26.41
N THR A 17 12.88 4.62 26.24
CA THR A 17 12.15 5.78 26.78
C THR A 17 11.40 5.48 28.07
N SER A 18 11.23 4.21 28.42
CA SER A 18 10.43 3.76 29.57
C SER A 18 11.19 3.61 30.87
N SER A 19 12.53 3.69 30.83
CA SER A 19 13.38 3.48 32.01
C SER A 19 13.83 4.80 32.63
N ASN A 20 13.97 4.78 33.95
CA ASN A 20 14.53 5.90 34.70
C ASN A 20 16.00 6.11 34.30
N SER A 21 16.45 7.37 34.27
CA SER A 21 17.83 7.73 33.91
C SER A 21 18.90 7.06 34.78
N ILE A 22 18.57 6.69 36.03
CA ILE A 22 19.49 5.95 36.92
C ILE A 22 19.65 4.50 36.46
N ASP A 23 18.60 3.88 35.96
CA ASP A 23 18.64 2.50 35.42
C ASP A 23 19.36 2.43 34.07
N LEU A 24 19.30 3.48 33.29
CA LEU A 24 20.03 3.62 32.02
C LEU A 24 21.54 3.67 32.20
N LEU A 25 22.03 4.13 33.36
CA LEU A 25 23.47 4.10 33.70
C LEU A 25 24.05 2.69 33.79
N LYS A 26 23.19 1.69 34.03
CA LYS A 26 23.60 0.27 34.09
C LYS A 26 23.76 -0.37 32.72
N THR A 27 23.27 0.30 31.68
CA THR A 27 23.27 -0.21 30.30
C THR A 27 23.94 0.83 29.39
N PRO A 28 25.27 0.88 29.36
CA PRO A 28 26.00 1.84 28.54
C PRO A 28 25.66 1.63 27.05
N GLY A 29 25.57 2.72 26.29
CA GLY A 29 25.26 2.66 24.88
C GLY A 29 23.78 2.80 24.53
N VAL A 30 22.89 2.88 25.51
CA VAL A 30 21.47 3.14 25.34
C VAL A 30 21.19 4.64 25.27
N ALA A 31 20.32 5.06 24.36
CA ALA A 31 19.85 6.43 24.27
C ALA A 31 18.46 6.56 24.94
N SER A 32 18.29 7.59 25.77
CA SER A 32 16.98 7.97 26.31
C SER A 32 16.17 8.86 25.36
N ARG A 33 16.84 9.51 24.42
CA ARG A 33 16.25 10.35 23.39
C ARG A 33 17.12 10.32 22.13
N LEU A 34 16.48 10.06 21.01
CA LEU A 34 17.08 10.18 19.68
C LEU A 34 16.28 11.22 18.88
N GLN A 35 17.00 12.14 18.26
CA GLN A 35 16.39 13.13 17.35
C GLN A 35 17.25 13.23 16.11
N ASN A 36 16.64 12.96 14.95
CA ASN A 36 17.33 12.89 13.65
C ASN A 36 18.43 11.82 13.58
N PHE A 37 18.28 10.75 14.34
CA PHE A 37 19.12 9.57 14.30
C PHE A 37 18.26 8.31 14.20
N GLU A 38 18.78 7.30 13.56
CA GLU A 38 18.22 5.94 13.51
C GLU A 38 19.25 4.94 14.00
N VAL A 39 18.77 3.78 14.44
CA VAL A 39 19.65 2.66 14.81
C VAL A 39 20.18 2.05 13.52
N SER A 40 21.51 1.90 13.42
CA SER A 40 22.14 1.26 12.27
C SER A 40 22.09 -0.26 12.39
N ILE A 41 21.84 -0.94 11.27
CA ILE A 41 21.91 -2.41 11.18
C ILE A 41 23.32 -2.94 11.50
N GLU A 42 24.34 -2.12 11.23
CA GLU A 42 25.75 -2.43 11.52
C GLU A 42 26.16 -2.14 12.98
N GLY A 43 25.18 -1.76 13.79
CA GLY A 43 25.38 -1.29 15.18
C GLY A 43 25.58 0.21 15.28
N GLY A 44 25.24 0.78 16.45
CA GLY A 44 25.34 2.21 16.73
C GLY A 44 24.18 3.04 16.18
N TYR A 45 24.38 4.36 16.16
CA TYR A 45 23.40 5.33 15.68
C TYR A 45 23.96 6.07 14.49
N ARG A 46 23.17 6.18 13.43
CA ARG A 46 23.51 7.03 12.31
C ARG A 46 22.53 8.19 12.21
N ARG A 47 22.99 9.31 11.73
CA ARG A 47 22.11 10.44 11.42
C ARG A 47 21.23 10.09 10.24
N ILE A 48 19.91 10.35 10.35
CA ILE A 48 19.02 10.24 9.20
C ILE A 48 19.49 11.20 8.12
N ASN A 49 19.49 10.73 6.89
CA ASN A 49 19.76 11.58 5.74
C ASN A 49 18.75 12.74 5.70
N GLY A 50 19.21 13.91 5.36
CA GLY A 50 18.33 15.04 5.13
C GLY A 50 17.34 14.72 4.01
N TYR A 51 16.16 15.31 4.07
CA TYR A 51 15.19 15.25 2.99
C TYR A 51 15.04 16.61 2.34
N THR A 52 14.76 16.61 1.06
CA THR A 52 14.33 17.78 0.32
C THR A 52 12.84 17.67 0.09
N LYS A 53 12.10 18.76 0.27
CA LYS A 53 10.68 18.76 -0.11
C LYS A 53 10.57 18.38 -1.58
N TYR A 54 9.61 17.52 -1.92
CA TYR A 54 9.31 17.16 -3.31
C TYR A 54 9.02 18.40 -4.15
N LYS A 55 8.51 19.45 -3.52
CA LYS A 55 8.37 20.78 -4.12
C LYS A 55 8.79 21.89 -3.17
N VAL A 56 9.40 22.94 -3.75
CA VAL A 56 9.63 24.22 -3.07
C VAL A 56 8.41 25.13 -3.30
N GLY A 57 7.51 25.17 -2.33
CA GLY A 57 6.27 25.97 -2.36
C GLY A 57 5.06 25.17 -1.87
N GLU A 58 4.03 25.84 -1.39
CA GLU A 58 2.78 25.20 -1.02
C GLU A 58 2.04 24.80 -2.31
N VAL A 59 1.74 23.51 -2.43
CA VAL A 59 0.78 23.01 -3.40
C VAL A 59 -0.50 22.78 -2.64
N THR A 60 -1.45 23.64 -2.87
CA THR A 60 -2.83 23.35 -2.48
C THR A 60 -3.48 22.68 -3.69
N PRO A 61 -3.75 21.38 -3.65
CA PRO A 61 -4.63 20.77 -4.64
C PRO A 61 -5.90 21.60 -4.67
N THR A 62 -6.45 21.86 -5.85
CA THR A 62 -7.71 22.60 -5.95
C THR A 62 -8.78 21.78 -5.26
N GLN A 63 -9.14 22.17 -4.06
CA GLN A 63 -10.18 21.49 -3.28
C GLN A 63 -11.56 21.91 -3.78
N PRO A 64 -12.54 20.99 -3.77
CA PRO A 64 -13.94 21.38 -3.82
C PRO A 64 -14.23 22.31 -2.64
N ALA A 65 -14.95 23.40 -2.88
CA ALA A 65 -15.30 24.36 -1.88
C ALA A 65 -16.02 23.69 -0.69
N GLY A 66 -15.43 23.74 0.49
CA GLY A 66 -16.00 23.23 1.74
C GLY A 66 -15.47 21.89 2.26
N SER A 67 -14.53 21.23 1.60
CA SER A 67 -13.91 19.99 2.10
C SER A 67 -12.58 20.26 2.79
N THR A 68 -12.35 19.56 3.91
CA THR A 68 -11.03 19.52 4.56
C THR A 68 -10.21 18.47 3.81
N ALA A 69 -9.10 18.86 3.19
CA ALA A 69 -8.26 17.91 2.44
C ALA A 69 -7.60 16.92 3.40
N THR A 70 -7.99 15.66 3.28
CA THR A 70 -7.34 14.56 3.97
C THR A 70 -6.59 13.73 2.95
N ILE A 71 -5.29 13.52 3.16
CA ILE A 71 -4.49 12.62 2.33
C ILE A 71 -4.80 11.18 2.77
N LEU A 72 -5.36 10.40 1.88
CA LEU A 72 -5.79 9.02 2.13
C LEU A 72 -4.78 7.99 1.63
N GLY A 73 -3.83 8.41 0.83
CA GLY A 73 -2.75 7.56 0.34
C GLY A 73 -1.86 8.28 -0.66
N VAL A 74 -0.61 7.83 -0.73
CA VAL A 74 0.39 8.34 -1.67
C VAL A 74 1.16 7.15 -2.23
N PHE A 75 1.39 7.14 -3.54
CA PHE A 75 2.12 6.07 -4.20
C PHE A 75 3.07 6.62 -5.28
N PRO A 76 4.34 6.21 -5.31
CA PRO A 76 5.25 6.55 -6.40
C PRO A 76 4.80 5.83 -7.68
N TYR A 77 4.63 6.57 -8.77
CA TYR A 77 4.22 6.00 -10.05
C TYR A 77 4.94 6.68 -11.19
N ALA A 78 5.52 5.90 -12.08
CA ALA A 78 6.35 6.39 -13.19
C ALA A 78 7.46 7.34 -12.68
N ASP A 79 7.52 8.56 -13.22
CA ASP A 79 8.45 9.61 -12.82
C ASP A 79 7.85 10.61 -11.82
N GLY A 80 6.77 10.23 -11.15
CA GLY A 80 6.04 11.12 -10.25
C GLY A 80 5.38 10.42 -9.07
N VAL A 81 4.34 11.05 -8.58
CA VAL A 81 3.58 10.61 -7.41
C VAL A 81 2.09 10.72 -7.67
N VAL A 82 1.37 9.66 -7.36
CA VAL A 82 -0.09 9.67 -7.25
C VAL A 82 -0.48 9.92 -5.79
N ALA A 83 -1.40 10.83 -5.56
CA ALA A 83 -1.95 11.14 -4.24
C ALA A 83 -3.48 11.04 -4.26
N CYS A 84 -4.05 10.27 -3.35
CA CYS A 84 -5.47 10.26 -3.06
C CYS A 84 -5.76 11.28 -1.96
N VAL A 85 -6.56 12.29 -2.28
CA VAL A 85 -6.83 13.40 -1.38
C VAL A 85 -8.34 13.61 -1.31
N SER A 86 -8.94 13.34 -0.16
CA SER A 86 -10.39 13.37 0.00
C SER A 86 -11.10 12.59 -1.12
N ASP A 87 -11.92 13.24 -1.92
CA ASP A 87 -12.71 12.61 -2.99
C ASP A 87 -11.97 12.47 -4.32
N ASP A 88 -10.73 12.97 -4.41
CA ASP A 88 -10.00 13.11 -5.66
C ASP A 88 -8.68 12.35 -5.68
N ILE A 89 -8.23 12.03 -6.88
CA ILE A 89 -6.91 11.45 -7.14
C ILE A 89 -6.10 12.43 -8.00
N TYR A 90 -4.88 12.70 -7.57
CA TYR A 90 -3.97 13.62 -8.24
C TYR A 90 -2.67 12.92 -8.63
N PHE A 91 -2.10 13.37 -9.74
CA PHE A 91 -0.75 13.00 -10.18
C PHE A 91 0.13 14.23 -10.33
N SER A 92 1.39 14.12 -9.94
CA SER A 92 2.40 15.14 -10.16
C SER A 92 3.75 14.50 -10.45
N ASN A 93 4.48 15.03 -11.43
CA ASN A 93 5.84 14.62 -11.73
C ASN A 93 6.91 15.63 -11.27
N ASP A 94 6.50 16.83 -10.87
CA ASP A 94 7.41 17.92 -10.45
C ASP A 94 7.12 18.41 -9.03
N GLY A 95 6.06 17.90 -8.39
CA GLY A 95 5.55 18.36 -7.10
C GLY A 95 4.99 19.78 -7.13
N ALA A 96 5.01 20.42 -8.29
CA ALA A 96 4.56 21.80 -8.51
C ALA A 96 3.16 21.84 -9.09
N THR A 97 2.96 21.06 -10.12
CA THR A 97 1.72 20.96 -10.86
C THR A 97 1.04 19.65 -10.51
N TRP A 98 -0.16 19.72 -9.99
CA TRP A 98 -0.96 18.55 -9.67
C TRP A 98 -2.11 18.45 -10.66
N LEU A 99 -2.11 17.37 -11.43
CA LEU A 99 -3.20 17.03 -12.33
C LEU A 99 -4.21 16.17 -11.59
N GLN A 100 -5.44 16.63 -11.50
CA GLN A 100 -6.54 15.81 -11.02
C GLN A 100 -6.82 14.72 -12.06
N ILE A 101 -6.77 13.47 -11.64
CA ILE A 101 -7.11 12.32 -12.46
C ILE A 101 -8.63 12.25 -12.52
N ASN A 102 -9.17 12.73 -13.62
CA ASN A 102 -10.60 12.82 -13.81
C ASN A 102 -11.11 11.67 -14.67
N ARG A 103 -12.29 11.21 -14.35
CA ARG A 103 -13.09 10.32 -15.19
C ARG A 103 -13.85 11.16 -16.22
N SER A 104 -13.32 11.30 -17.42
CA SER A 104 -14.09 11.77 -18.56
C SER A 104 -14.54 10.59 -19.41
N LEU A 105 -15.83 10.48 -19.65
CA LEU A 105 -16.44 9.41 -20.44
C LEU A 105 -16.26 9.67 -21.94
N VAL A 106 -15.05 9.50 -22.43
CA VAL A 106 -14.83 9.36 -23.88
C VAL A 106 -14.26 7.97 -24.10
N SER A 107 -15.10 7.05 -24.52
CA SER A 107 -14.65 5.70 -24.91
C SER A 107 -13.81 5.80 -26.18
N ASN A 108 -12.54 5.42 -26.11
CA ASN A 108 -11.77 5.08 -27.29
C ASN A 108 -12.16 3.68 -27.74
N SER A 109 -12.54 3.57 -29.00
CA SER A 109 -12.93 2.31 -29.62
C SER A 109 -11.77 1.32 -29.62
N GLY A 110 -11.87 0.28 -28.80
CA GLY A 110 -10.93 -0.84 -28.77
C GLY A 110 -10.38 -1.22 -27.42
N ASP A 111 -10.19 -0.29 -26.52
CA ASP A 111 -9.82 -0.53 -25.13
C ASP A 111 -10.91 -0.05 -24.19
N ASP A 112 -11.23 -0.79 -23.16
CA ASP A 112 -12.19 -0.41 -22.11
C ASP A 112 -11.75 0.79 -21.27
N TYR A 113 -10.66 1.45 -21.64
CA TYR A 113 -10.12 2.61 -20.95
C TYR A 113 -10.68 3.92 -21.49
N THR A 114 -10.89 4.85 -20.60
CA THR A 114 -11.38 6.19 -20.92
C THR A 114 -10.22 7.16 -20.92
N THR A 115 -10.00 7.89 -22.01
CA THR A 115 -9.01 8.96 -22.11
C THR A 115 -9.50 10.22 -21.42
N PHE A 116 -8.63 10.87 -20.64
CA PHE A 116 -8.97 12.12 -19.98
C PHE A 116 -8.81 13.30 -20.93
N THR A 117 -9.89 13.98 -21.24
CA THR A 117 -9.89 15.23 -21.97
C THR A 117 -10.56 16.38 -21.22
N GLY A 118 -10.91 16.22 -19.96
CA GLY A 118 -11.58 17.24 -19.17
C GLY A 118 -11.69 16.91 -17.67
N ARG A 119 -12.04 17.90 -16.88
CA ARG A 119 -12.22 17.79 -15.43
C ARG A 119 -13.62 17.25 -15.12
N SER A 120 -13.77 15.99 -14.78
CA SER A 120 -14.94 15.51 -14.05
C SER A 120 -14.50 14.86 -12.76
N VAL A 121 -15.16 15.17 -11.68
CA VAL A 121 -14.85 14.71 -10.32
C VAL A 121 -15.16 13.22 -10.23
N LEU A 122 -14.21 12.41 -9.77
CA LEU A 122 -14.49 11.06 -9.29
C LEU A 122 -15.37 11.23 -8.05
N ASN A 123 -16.67 10.89 -8.17
CA ASN A 123 -17.56 10.85 -7.02
C ASN A 123 -17.17 9.68 -6.12
N ARG A 124 -16.15 9.86 -5.29
CA ARG A 124 -15.81 8.95 -4.23
C ARG A 124 -16.67 9.28 -3.03
N THR A 125 -17.56 8.37 -2.69
CA THR A 125 -18.37 8.47 -1.48
C THR A 125 -17.81 7.51 -0.44
N GLY A 126 -17.62 7.96 0.81
CA GLY A 126 -17.11 7.10 1.87
C GLY A 126 -15.58 6.96 1.82
N GLN A 127 -14.89 7.94 2.38
CA GLN A 127 -13.44 8.06 2.32
C GLN A 127 -12.75 7.05 3.24
N GLY A 128 -12.02 6.10 2.65
CA GLY A 128 -11.12 5.19 3.34
C GLY A 128 -9.67 5.43 2.94
N GLN A 129 -8.74 4.94 3.74
CA GLN A 129 -7.34 4.89 3.37
C GLN A 129 -7.17 4.06 2.10
N CYS A 130 -6.38 4.57 1.13
CA CYS A 130 -6.19 3.89 -0.15
C CYS A 130 -5.15 2.76 -0.04
N SER A 131 -5.47 1.65 -0.69
CA SER A 131 -4.57 0.55 -0.97
C SER A 131 -4.14 0.64 -2.44
N PHE A 132 -2.85 0.43 -2.70
CA PHE A 132 -2.28 0.55 -4.04
C PHE A 132 -1.63 -0.76 -4.45
N ALA A 133 -1.71 -1.08 -5.75
CA ALA A 133 -0.98 -2.17 -6.37
C ALA A 133 -0.53 -1.74 -7.78
N LEU A 134 0.70 -2.06 -8.15
CA LEU A 134 1.23 -1.79 -9.49
C LEU A 134 1.30 -3.10 -10.26
N PHE A 135 0.60 -3.16 -11.39
CA PHE A 135 0.67 -4.28 -12.31
C PHE A 135 1.62 -3.94 -13.46
N GLU A 136 2.77 -4.59 -13.45
CA GLU A 136 3.81 -4.44 -14.48
C GLU A 136 3.55 -5.44 -15.61
N GLY A 137 2.53 -5.19 -16.41
CA GLY A 137 2.25 -5.97 -17.62
C GLY A 137 3.11 -5.51 -18.79
N ALA A 138 3.41 -6.42 -19.72
CA ALA A 138 4.32 -6.19 -20.86
C ALA A 138 3.87 -5.12 -21.87
N THR A 139 2.66 -4.56 -21.73
CA THR A 139 2.03 -3.69 -22.73
C THR A 139 2.09 -2.20 -22.38
N PHE A 140 2.41 -1.83 -21.15
CA PHE A 140 2.32 -0.44 -20.72
C PHE A 140 3.68 0.09 -20.25
N GLU A 141 4.04 1.29 -20.71
CA GLU A 141 5.34 1.91 -20.45
C GLU A 141 5.67 2.00 -18.95
N TYR A 142 4.67 2.29 -18.11
CA TYR A 142 4.83 2.47 -16.66
C TYR A 142 4.00 1.47 -15.83
N GLY A 143 3.43 0.44 -16.47
CA GLY A 143 2.49 -0.45 -15.82
C GLY A 143 1.12 0.20 -15.56
N GLU A 144 0.26 -0.53 -14.89
CA GLU A 144 -1.09 -0.12 -14.51
C GLU A 144 -1.19 0.00 -12.99
N LEU A 145 -1.46 1.22 -12.51
CA LEU A 145 -1.67 1.47 -11.09
C LEU A 145 -3.12 1.20 -10.72
N LEU A 146 -3.31 0.34 -9.74
CA LEU A 146 -4.60 -0.06 -9.21
C LEU A 146 -4.79 0.56 -7.83
N ILE A 147 -5.97 1.13 -7.57
CA ILE A 147 -6.27 1.89 -6.35
C ILE A 147 -7.61 1.41 -5.79
N ALA A 148 -7.62 1.03 -4.52
CA ALA A 148 -8.81 0.66 -3.77
C ALA A 148 -8.94 1.54 -2.52
N ASP A 149 -10.16 1.95 -2.17
CA ASP A 149 -10.43 2.90 -1.08
C ASP A 149 -11.46 2.42 -0.04
N GLY A 150 -11.94 1.20 -0.19
CA GLY A 150 -12.91 0.58 0.72
C GLY A 150 -14.37 0.96 0.48
N ALA A 151 -14.64 1.96 -0.34
CA ALA A 151 -16.00 2.45 -0.58
C ALA A 151 -16.44 2.38 -2.05
N ASN A 152 -15.49 2.31 -2.95
CA ASN A 152 -15.72 2.33 -4.38
C ASN A 152 -15.12 1.10 -5.06
N LYS A 153 -15.44 0.93 -6.35
CA LYS A 153 -14.75 -0.05 -7.20
C LYS A 153 -13.26 0.24 -7.24
N VAL A 154 -12.46 -0.75 -7.61
CA VAL A 154 -11.05 -0.54 -7.87
C VAL A 154 -10.88 0.38 -9.07
N TYR A 155 -10.06 1.41 -8.94
CA TYR A 155 -9.66 2.27 -10.04
C TYR A 155 -8.37 1.76 -10.65
N SER A 156 -8.36 1.65 -11.96
CA SER A 156 -7.16 1.48 -12.75
C SER A 156 -6.73 2.82 -13.32
N PHE A 157 -5.47 3.11 -13.23
CA PHE A 157 -4.84 4.31 -13.80
C PHE A 157 -3.58 3.92 -14.55
N ARG A 158 -3.44 4.38 -15.77
CA ARG A 158 -2.20 4.28 -16.54
C ARG A 158 -1.88 5.57 -17.27
N MET A 159 -0.63 5.75 -17.57
CA MET A 159 -0.11 6.92 -18.27
C MET A 159 0.84 6.46 -19.38
N GLU A 160 0.83 7.19 -20.47
CA GLU A 160 1.75 7.00 -21.61
C GLU A 160 2.42 8.32 -21.98
N GLY A 161 3.65 8.23 -22.43
CA GLY A 161 4.45 9.38 -22.84
C GLY A 161 5.27 9.99 -21.72
N THR A 162 6.23 10.83 -22.09
CA THR A 162 7.19 11.49 -21.22
C THR A 162 7.09 13.02 -21.32
N GLY A 163 7.75 13.74 -20.43
CA GLY A 163 7.80 15.21 -20.45
C GLY A 163 6.69 15.88 -19.62
N ASN A 164 6.19 17.01 -20.12
CA ASN A 164 5.18 17.79 -19.39
C ASN A 164 3.83 17.05 -19.30
N LEU A 165 3.11 17.24 -18.21
CA LEU A 165 1.80 16.63 -17.99
C LEU A 165 0.80 16.87 -19.13
N ASN A 166 0.89 18.03 -19.80
CA ASN A 166 -0.01 18.39 -20.91
C ASN A 166 0.27 17.61 -22.21
N THR A 167 1.39 16.88 -22.29
CA THR A 167 1.76 16.10 -23.49
C THR A 167 1.59 14.60 -23.28
N ARG A 168 1.19 14.18 -22.10
CA ARG A 168 0.95 12.78 -21.75
C ARG A 168 -0.51 12.38 -21.98
N THR A 169 -0.70 11.11 -22.26
CA THR A 169 -2.03 10.50 -22.35
C THR A 169 -2.31 9.74 -21.06
N PHE A 170 -3.45 10.00 -20.48
CA PHE A 170 -3.89 9.37 -19.24
C PHE A 170 -5.12 8.52 -19.51
N PHE A 171 -5.15 7.35 -18.92
CA PHE A 171 -6.26 6.40 -19.02
C PHE A 171 -6.72 6.02 -17.63
N SER A 172 -8.01 5.88 -17.43
CA SER A 172 -8.55 5.27 -16.23
C SER A 172 -9.78 4.43 -16.50
N LYS A 173 -10.00 3.49 -15.61
CA LYS A 173 -11.08 2.52 -15.71
C LYS A 173 -11.53 2.14 -14.30
N GLU A 174 -12.80 1.80 -14.15
CA GLU A 174 -13.32 1.12 -12.96
C GLU A 174 -13.32 -0.38 -13.16
N ILE A 175 -12.83 -1.12 -12.19
CA ILE A 175 -12.82 -2.57 -12.18
C ILE A 175 -13.88 -3.05 -11.19
N THR A 176 -14.76 -3.91 -11.65
CA THR A 176 -15.76 -4.58 -10.82
C THR A 176 -15.23 -5.95 -10.39
N VAL A 177 -15.11 -6.15 -9.08
CA VAL A 177 -14.60 -7.40 -8.51
C VAL A 177 -15.71 -8.43 -8.37
N ASP A 178 -16.82 -8.07 -7.73
CA ASP A 178 -17.96 -8.99 -7.47
C ASP A 178 -19.33 -8.30 -7.66
N GLY A 179 -19.45 -7.47 -8.69
CA GLY A 179 -20.68 -6.70 -8.93
C GLY A 179 -21.00 -5.66 -7.84
N THR A 180 -20.24 -5.62 -6.77
CA THR A 180 -20.36 -4.67 -5.66
C THR A 180 -19.36 -3.52 -5.81
N ASN A 181 -19.58 -2.48 -5.04
CA ASN A 181 -18.61 -1.41 -4.82
C ASN A 181 -17.77 -1.76 -3.58
N GLY A 182 -16.83 -0.93 -3.19
CA GLY A 182 -16.22 -1.04 -1.87
C GLY A 182 -15.18 -2.16 -1.74
N VAL A 183 -14.09 -2.06 -2.48
CA VAL A 183 -12.90 -2.92 -2.31
C VAL A 183 -11.88 -2.20 -1.42
N LYS A 184 -11.44 -2.84 -0.34
CA LYS A 184 -10.58 -2.21 0.66
C LYS A 184 -9.10 -2.51 0.49
N HIS A 185 -8.76 -3.75 0.18
CA HIS A 185 -7.38 -4.22 0.10
C HIS A 185 -7.11 -4.86 -1.25
N ILE A 186 -6.01 -4.45 -1.87
CA ILE A 186 -5.54 -5.02 -3.14
C ILE A 186 -4.05 -5.29 -3.07
N THR A 187 -3.60 -6.28 -3.81
CA THR A 187 -2.18 -6.57 -4.05
C THR A 187 -2.03 -7.33 -5.37
N ILE A 188 -0.85 -7.28 -5.97
CA ILE A 188 -0.51 -8.18 -7.07
C ILE A 188 0.22 -9.39 -6.50
N HIS A 189 -0.20 -10.57 -6.92
CA HIS A 189 0.46 -11.82 -6.59
C HIS A 189 0.34 -12.79 -7.77
N ASP A 190 1.45 -13.39 -8.19
CA ASP A 190 1.52 -14.34 -9.30
C ASP A 190 0.79 -13.86 -10.58
N HIS A 191 0.99 -12.59 -10.95
CA HIS A 191 0.33 -11.95 -12.09
C HIS A 191 -1.21 -11.86 -12.02
N HIS A 192 -1.80 -12.05 -10.85
CA HIS A 192 -3.20 -11.77 -10.58
C HIS A 192 -3.35 -10.51 -9.74
N LEU A 193 -4.41 -9.75 -9.99
CA LEU A 193 -4.89 -8.78 -9.00
C LEU A 193 -5.69 -9.53 -7.94
N ILE A 194 -5.28 -9.39 -6.71
CA ILE A 194 -5.97 -9.95 -5.56
C ILE A 194 -6.74 -8.83 -4.87
N ALA A 195 -7.99 -9.08 -4.54
CA ALA A 195 -8.87 -8.12 -3.88
C ALA A 195 -9.53 -8.76 -2.65
N ALA A 196 -9.60 -8.02 -1.55
CA ALA A 196 -10.23 -8.44 -0.31
C ALA A 196 -10.88 -7.27 0.43
N GLY A 197 -11.68 -7.57 1.45
CA GLY A 197 -12.48 -6.56 2.12
C GLY A 197 -13.52 -5.95 1.17
N VAL A 198 -14.11 -6.79 0.32
CA VAL A 198 -15.18 -6.41 -0.61
C VAL A 198 -16.46 -6.23 0.20
N GLU A 199 -17.17 -5.11 -0.05
CA GLU A 199 -18.41 -4.80 0.63
C GLU A 199 -19.41 -5.97 0.52
N ASN A 200 -20.01 -6.36 1.63
CA ASN A 200 -20.90 -7.51 1.79
C ASN A 200 -20.25 -8.91 1.67
N ASN A 201 -18.95 -9.01 1.37
CA ASN A 201 -18.20 -10.27 1.25
C ASN A 201 -16.85 -10.19 1.94
N LEU A 202 -16.83 -9.75 3.20
CA LEU A 202 -15.62 -9.43 3.95
C LEU A 202 -14.70 -10.63 4.22
N SER A 203 -15.23 -11.86 4.15
CA SER A 203 -14.47 -13.09 4.38
C SER A 203 -13.94 -13.74 3.09
N THR A 204 -14.07 -13.06 1.96
CA THR A 204 -13.70 -13.62 0.66
C THR A 204 -12.53 -12.87 0.05
N VAL A 205 -11.58 -13.62 -0.47
CA VAL A 205 -10.46 -13.15 -1.29
C VAL A 205 -10.75 -13.49 -2.73
N TYR A 206 -10.76 -12.49 -3.58
CA TYR A 206 -10.97 -12.60 -5.02
C TYR A 206 -9.66 -12.50 -5.77
N TYR A 207 -9.53 -13.19 -6.88
CA TYR A 207 -8.38 -13.07 -7.79
C TYR A 207 -8.83 -12.95 -9.23
N SER A 208 -8.15 -12.07 -9.98
CA SER A 208 -8.42 -11.81 -11.39
C SER A 208 -7.92 -12.95 -12.28
N VAL A 209 -8.18 -12.86 -13.56
CA VAL A 209 -7.54 -13.70 -14.58
C VAL A 209 -6.02 -13.44 -14.58
N TYR A 210 -5.24 -14.46 -14.87
CA TYR A 210 -3.78 -14.36 -15.04
C TYR A 210 -3.41 -13.32 -16.10
N ASN A 211 -2.50 -12.41 -15.80
CA ASN A 211 -2.08 -11.28 -16.64
C ASN A 211 -3.19 -10.31 -17.06
N ASP A 212 -4.37 -10.39 -16.45
CA ASP A 212 -5.47 -9.46 -16.71
C ASP A 212 -6.09 -8.97 -15.38
N PRO A 213 -5.52 -7.91 -14.78
CA PRO A 213 -5.98 -7.40 -13.49
C PRO A 213 -7.39 -6.82 -13.52
N ASN A 214 -7.93 -6.61 -14.71
CA ASN A 214 -9.24 -6.00 -14.92
C ASN A 214 -10.39 -7.01 -14.98
N ASN A 215 -10.09 -8.31 -15.01
CA ASN A 215 -11.07 -9.36 -15.30
C ASN A 215 -11.22 -10.34 -14.13
N PHE A 216 -12.34 -10.27 -13.43
CA PHE A 216 -12.69 -11.13 -12.30
C PHE A 216 -13.76 -12.18 -12.65
N THR A 217 -14.16 -12.29 -13.94
CA THR A 217 -15.22 -13.19 -14.39
C THR A 217 -14.78 -14.20 -15.44
N GLY A 218 -13.58 -14.01 -16.01
CA GLY A 218 -13.03 -14.90 -17.03
C GLY A 218 -12.51 -16.22 -16.48
N THR A 219 -12.17 -17.13 -17.41
CA THR A 219 -11.54 -18.41 -17.04
C THR A 219 -10.20 -18.16 -16.32
N GLY A 220 -10.04 -18.74 -15.14
CA GLY A 220 -8.85 -18.54 -14.29
C GLY A 220 -9.02 -17.45 -13.23
N ALA A 221 -10.09 -16.69 -13.26
CA ALA A 221 -10.50 -15.85 -12.13
C ALA A 221 -11.34 -16.67 -11.14
N GLY A 222 -11.42 -16.22 -9.89
CA GLY A 222 -12.24 -16.86 -8.89
C GLY A 222 -12.13 -16.22 -7.51
N SER A 223 -12.58 -16.97 -6.51
CA SER A 223 -12.55 -16.52 -5.11
C SER A 223 -12.37 -17.68 -4.14
N VAL A 224 -11.82 -17.37 -2.97
CA VAL A 224 -11.68 -18.30 -1.84
C VAL A 224 -12.23 -17.61 -0.61
N THR A 225 -13.11 -18.30 0.13
CA THR A 225 -13.73 -17.78 1.36
C THR A 225 -13.12 -18.47 2.58
N ILE A 226 -12.82 -17.68 3.59
CA ILE A 226 -12.38 -18.13 4.92
C ILE A 226 -13.51 -18.00 5.94
N SER A 227 -13.34 -18.58 7.12
CA SER A 227 -14.34 -18.49 8.19
C SER A 227 -14.33 -17.18 8.96
N ASP A 228 -13.38 -16.29 8.68
CA ASP A 228 -13.12 -15.07 9.42
C ASP A 228 -13.08 -13.85 8.49
N GLN A 229 -13.25 -12.65 9.02
CA GLN A 229 -13.22 -11.42 8.23
C GLN A 229 -11.79 -11.05 7.84
N VAL A 230 -11.53 -10.84 6.56
CA VAL A 230 -10.23 -10.40 6.04
C VAL A 230 -9.98 -8.94 6.39
N VAL A 231 -8.84 -8.69 7.02
CA VAL A 231 -8.38 -7.36 7.44
C VAL A 231 -7.27 -6.83 6.53
N GLY A 232 -6.54 -7.73 5.88
CA GLY A 232 -5.47 -7.35 4.97
C GLY A 232 -4.92 -8.53 4.19
N ILE A 233 -4.26 -8.23 3.09
CA ILE A 233 -3.59 -9.21 2.22
C ILE A 233 -2.21 -8.70 1.86
N LYS A 234 -1.24 -9.60 1.76
CA LYS A 234 0.13 -9.24 1.35
C LYS A 234 0.78 -10.42 0.63
N GLY A 235 1.29 -10.18 -0.56
CA GLY A 235 2.21 -11.11 -1.21
C GLY A 235 3.53 -11.15 -0.41
N PHE A 236 4.01 -12.32 -0.09
CA PHE A 236 5.26 -12.51 0.64
C PHE A 236 5.95 -13.77 0.18
N ARG A 237 7.13 -13.62 -0.40
CA ARG A 237 7.87 -14.70 -1.08
C ARG A 237 6.99 -15.30 -2.20
N GLU A 238 6.79 -16.61 -2.18
CA GLU A 238 5.97 -17.33 -3.17
C GLU A 238 4.50 -17.46 -2.75
N ASP A 239 4.13 -16.93 -1.58
CA ASP A 239 2.81 -17.12 -0.99
C ASP A 239 2.04 -15.80 -0.87
N LEU A 240 0.72 -15.90 -0.92
CA LEU A 240 -0.17 -14.81 -0.53
C LEU A 240 -0.61 -15.02 0.92
N ILE A 241 -0.26 -14.11 1.79
CA ILE A 241 -0.68 -14.13 3.20
C ILE A 241 -1.97 -13.32 3.35
N VAL A 242 -2.96 -13.96 3.94
CA VAL A 242 -4.29 -13.40 4.22
C VAL A 242 -4.42 -13.20 5.72
N PHE A 243 -4.51 -11.97 6.15
CA PHE A 243 -4.69 -11.58 7.54
C PHE A 243 -6.17 -11.36 7.81
N ALA A 244 -6.70 -12.06 8.79
CA ALA A 244 -8.07 -11.89 9.28
C ALA A 244 -8.10 -11.34 10.71
N GLU A 245 -9.29 -11.10 11.25
CA GLU A 245 -9.46 -10.53 12.60
C GLU A 245 -8.89 -11.42 13.70
N ASN A 246 -9.02 -12.76 13.56
CA ASN A 246 -8.60 -13.70 14.59
C ASN A 246 -7.69 -14.81 14.05
N SER A 247 -7.35 -14.78 12.76
CA SER A 247 -6.59 -15.83 12.09
C SER A 247 -5.68 -15.27 11.00
N ILE A 248 -4.67 -16.03 10.62
CA ILE A 248 -3.78 -15.74 9.49
C ILE A 248 -3.70 -17.00 8.63
N HIS A 249 -3.87 -16.82 7.35
CA HIS A 249 -3.89 -17.90 6.37
C HIS A 249 -2.89 -17.65 5.26
N LYS A 250 -2.58 -18.71 4.53
CA LYS A 250 -1.75 -18.70 3.35
C LYS A 250 -2.55 -19.25 2.18
N LEU A 251 -2.68 -18.48 1.11
CA LEU A 251 -3.27 -18.89 -0.15
C LEU A 251 -2.16 -19.38 -1.08
N ILE A 252 -2.29 -20.58 -1.60
CA ILE A 252 -1.30 -21.24 -2.45
C ILE A 252 -1.93 -21.77 -3.73
N ASN A 253 -1.09 -21.94 -4.76
CA ASN A 253 -1.45 -22.48 -6.07
C ASN A 253 -2.52 -21.65 -6.81
N ILE A 254 -2.45 -20.34 -6.73
CA ILE A 254 -3.44 -19.44 -7.35
C ILE A 254 -3.57 -19.64 -8.87
N ASN A 255 -2.50 -20.08 -9.53
CA ASN A 255 -2.47 -20.38 -10.97
C ASN A 255 -3.06 -21.76 -11.33
N ASP A 256 -3.40 -22.60 -10.35
CA ASP A 256 -3.98 -23.90 -10.56
C ASP A 256 -5.36 -23.99 -9.92
N SER A 257 -6.39 -23.67 -10.68
CA SER A 257 -7.77 -23.66 -10.21
C SER A 257 -8.27 -25.00 -9.65
N SER A 258 -7.57 -26.11 -9.95
CA SER A 258 -7.90 -27.43 -9.41
C SER A 258 -7.27 -27.71 -8.05
N ASN A 259 -6.18 -27.01 -7.72
CA ASN A 259 -5.40 -27.21 -6.50
C ASN A 259 -5.23 -25.94 -5.65
N ILE A 260 -5.94 -24.86 -5.99
CA ILE A 260 -5.96 -23.66 -5.16
C ILE A 260 -6.53 -24.00 -3.79
N ARG A 261 -5.84 -23.60 -2.75
CA ARG A 261 -6.29 -23.82 -1.38
C ARG A 261 -5.79 -22.74 -0.45
N ILE A 262 -6.47 -22.61 0.67
CA ILE A 262 -6.08 -21.74 1.76
C ILE A 262 -5.74 -22.59 2.99
N ASP A 263 -4.51 -22.44 3.47
CA ASP A 263 -4.00 -23.18 4.62
C ASP A 263 -3.88 -22.22 5.83
N PRO A 264 -4.32 -22.59 7.03
CA PRO A 264 -4.15 -21.76 8.21
C PRO A 264 -2.66 -21.73 8.65
N ILE A 265 -2.15 -20.55 8.96
CA ILE A 265 -0.86 -20.36 9.65
C ILE A 265 -1.13 -20.32 11.16
N THR A 266 -2.14 -19.54 11.57
CA THR A 266 -2.61 -19.49 12.96
C THR A 266 -4.11 -19.20 12.99
N GLU A 267 -4.82 -19.81 13.94
CA GLU A 267 -6.26 -19.66 14.13
C GLU A 267 -6.63 -18.86 15.40
N ASN A 268 -5.64 -18.37 16.14
CA ASN A 268 -5.87 -17.69 17.42
C ASN A 268 -5.21 -16.33 17.52
N VAL A 269 -4.60 -15.87 16.44
CA VAL A 269 -3.96 -14.57 16.35
C VAL A 269 -4.32 -13.94 15.02
N GLY A 270 -4.92 -12.76 15.08
CA GLY A 270 -5.28 -11.98 13.90
C GLY A 270 -4.61 -10.63 13.86
N CYS A 271 -4.95 -9.85 12.86
CA CYS A 271 -4.43 -8.53 12.60
C CYS A 271 -5.48 -7.45 12.88
N LEU A 272 -5.10 -6.40 13.62
CA LEU A 272 -6.01 -5.29 13.91
C LEU A 272 -6.22 -4.35 12.73
N SER A 273 -5.23 -4.24 11.84
CA SER A 273 -5.29 -3.33 10.71
C SER A 273 -4.40 -3.81 9.56
N GLY A 274 -4.96 -3.98 8.38
CA GLY A 274 -4.21 -4.34 7.17
C GLY A 274 -3.13 -3.32 6.78
N TYR A 275 -3.28 -2.07 7.17
CA TYR A 275 -2.28 -1.02 6.93
C TYR A 275 -1.05 -1.11 7.86
N SER A 276 -1.13 -1.92 8.92
CA SER A 276 0.02 -2.19 9.80
C SER A 276 0.96 -3.26 9.26
N ILE A 277 0.55 -3.98 8.22
CA ILE A 277 1.33 -5.09 7.64
C ILE A 277 2.50 -4.52 6.85
N GLN A 278 3.71 -4.79 7.31
CA GLN A 278 4.95 -4.33 6.70
C GLN A 278 5.96 -5.46 6.57
N GLU A 279 6.74 -5.42 5.51
CA GLU A 279 7.87 -6.33 5.35
C GLU A 279 9.12 -5.70 5.99
N ILE A 280 9.69 -6.38 6.98
CA ILE A 280 10.85 -5.93 7.73
C ILE A 280 11.81 -7.11 7.94
N GLY A 281 13.04 -6.99 7.46
CA GLY A 281 14.07 -7.99 7.69
C GLY A 281 13.79 -9.37 7.09
N GLY A 282 12.99 -9.44 6.04
CA GLY A 282 12.64 -10.70 5.38
C GLY A 282 11.50 -11.48 6.05
N ASP A 283 10.73 -10.80 6.91
CA ASP A 283 9.49 -11.31 7.50
C ASP A 283 8.37 -10.27 7.41
N LEU A 284 7.13 -10.70 7.59
CA LEU A 284 5.97 -9.81 7.70
C LEU A 284 5.69 -9.48 9.15
N VAL A 285 5.68 -8.19 9.44
CA VAL A 285 5.37 -7.62 10.76
C VAL A 285 3.97 -7.01 10.71
N PHE A 286 3.17 -7.22 11.72
CA PHE A 286 1.80 -6.73 11.82
C PHE A 286 1.39 -6.40 13.25
N LEU A 287 0.35 -5.61 13.41
CA LEU A 287 -0.23 -5.26 14.70
C LEU A 287 -1.31 -6.28 15.08
N ALA A 288 -1.02 -7.10 16.08
CA ALA A 288 -1.96 -8.02 16.70
C ALA A 288 -2.59 -7.40 17.97
N PRO A 289 -3.67 -7.98 18.53
CA PRO A 289 -4.32 -7.46 19.75
C PRO A 289 -3.40 -7.35 20.97
N ASP A 290 -2.37 -8.14 21.04
CA ASP A 290 -1.40 -8.19 22.14
C ASP A 290 -0.06 -7.49 21.82
N GLY A 291 0.06 -6.86 20.67
CA GLY A 291 1.23 -6.11 20.27
C GLY A 291 1.71 -6.38 18.85
N ILE A 292 2.96 -6.03 18.57
CA ILE A 292 3.57 -6.26 17.26
C ILE A 292 4.06 -7.70 17.19
N ARG A 293 3.67 -8.40 16.13
CA ARG A 293 4.06 -9.79 15.86
C ARG A 293 4.65 -9.94 14.46
N THR A 294 5.32 -11.07 14.25
CA THR A 294 5.82 -11.52 12.96
C THR A 294 5.10 -12.79 12.52
N VAL A 295 5.07 -13.06 11.21
CA VAL A 295 4.41 -14.25 10.66
C VAL A 295 5.26 -15.50 10.84
N ALA A 296 6.58 -15.39 10.71
CA ALA A 296 7.50 -16.54 10.77
C ALA A 296 7.93 -16.92 12.18
N GLY A 297 7.56 -16.12 13.24
CA GLY A 297 8.11 -16.33 14.56
C GLY A 297 7.31 -16.34 15.71
#